data_3a58795e369131475b2bb48a8084d87e
#
_entry.id   3a58795e369131475b2bb48a8084d87e
#
_cell.length_a   1.000
_cell.length_b   1.000
_cell.length_c   1.000
_cell.angle_alpha   90.00
_cell.angle_beta   90.00
_cell.angle_gamma   90.00
#
_symmetry.space_group_name_H-M   'P 1'
#
loop_
_entity.id
_entity.type
_entity.pdbx_description
1 polymer ?
#
loop_
_entity_poly.entity_id
_entity_poly.type
_entity_poly.pdbx_seq_one_letter_code
_entity_poly.pdbx_strand_id
1 'polypeptide(L)'
;MLSYNRRMNTQHTNDKPRVGISACLLGENVRYNGGHQRDRYICDTLAQFVEFVPVCPEVGTGMGIPREAVRLVGDVNSPRLVGSKSGEDWSDRMDEWSRKELARLEDERLCAFIFKMKSPSSGMRGVKIYPPEGGQPRSTAGVGFFARRFMDRFPMLPVEDDGRLNDAVIRENFITRLFTSHRWHELLDGPQTVGALVDFHTRHKLQLMSNSVEEYRKLGKLVANAKERPFEEVLTEYGDSLFRALQLKATPKKHSNVLMHVMGYFKKDLTSDEKKEVLELIDAYRNGLVPLIVPVTLLNHFIRKYDKEYLQDQVYMHPHPLELKLRNQV
;
A
#
# COMPACT_ATOMS: atom_id res chain seq x y z
N MET A 1 9.20 25.32 18.08
CA MET A 1 9.13 23.99 17.45
C MET A 1 8.14 23.00 18.11
N LEU A 2 7.47 23.35 19.19
CA LEU A 2 6.60 22.46 19.97
C LEU A 2 5.08 22.67 19.79
N SER A 3 4.65 23.60 18.92
CA SER A 3 3.23 23.89 18.70
C SER A 3 2.62 23.21 17.46
N TYR A 4 3.42 22.52 16.64
CA TYR A 4 2.98 21.87 15.40
C TYR A 4 2.13 20.62 15.62
N ASN A 5 2.31 19.93 16.77
CA ASN A 5 1.62 18.67 17.08
C ASN A 5 0.27 18.81 17.80
N ARG A 6 -0.18 20.02 18.13
CA ARG A 6 -1.36 20.17 19.02
C ARG A 6 -2.72 20.25 18.32
N ARG A 7 -2.79 20.44 17.00
CA ARG A 7 -4.06 20.48 16.24
C ARG A 7 -4.32 19.28 15.31
N MET A 8 -3.36 18.36 15.16
CA MET A 8 -3.59 17.07 14.50
C MET A 8 -4.20 16.02 15.45
N ASN A 9 -4.60 16.42 16.65
CA ASN A 9 -5.15 15.53 17.67
C ASN A 9 -6.68 15.50 17.63
N THR A 10 -7.26 15.13 16.49
CA THR A 10 -8.58 14.50 16.49
C THR A 10 -8.32 13.01 16.67
N GLN A 11 -8.43 12.55 17.91
CA GLN A 11 -8.64 11.16 18.34
C GLN A 11 -8.14 10.09 17.35
N HIS A 12 -6.84 10.09 17.01
CA HIS A 12 -6.22 8.88 16.49
C HIS A 12 -6.13 7.92 17.68
N THR A 13 -6.91 6.87 17.63
CA THR A 13 -6.61 5.69 18.41
C THR A 13 -5.12 5.42 18.23
N ASN A 14 -4.42 5.11 19.31
CA ASN A 14 -2.97 4.90 19.36
C ASN A 14 -2.57 3.59 18.62
N ASP A 15 -3.37 3.18 17.65
CA ASP A 15 -3.33 1.91 16.94
C ASP A 15 -2.64 2.08 15.60
N LYS A 16 -1.50 1.40 15.46
CA LYS A 16 -0.71 1.41 14.24
C LYS A 16 -1.36 0.53 13.17
N PRO A 17 -1.26 0.89 11.87
CA PRO A 17 -1.71 0.01 10.80
C PRO A 17 -1.07 -1.37 10.90
N ARG A 18 -1.88 -2.44 10.86
CA ARG A 18 -1.38 -3.82 10.88
C ARG A 18 -1.00 -4.27 9.48
N VAL A 19 0.19 -4.82 9.34
CA VAL A 19 0.77 -5.21 8.06
C VAL A 19 1.22 -6.67 8.11
N GLY A 20 0.57 -7.52 7.30
CA GLY A 20 1.04 -8.89 7.12
C GLY A 20 2.41 -8.89 6.43
N ILE A 21 3.28 -9.82 6.81
CA ILE A 21 4.62 -9.88 6.26
C ILE A 21 5.21 -11.29 6.27
N SER A 22 6.01 -11.62 5.25
CA SER A 22 6.82 -12.83 5.28
C SER A 22 7.82 -12.77 6.44
N ALA A 23 7.70 -13.64 7.44
CA ALA A 23 8.42 -13.62 8.73
C ALA A 23 9.94 -13.50 8.60
N CYS A 24 10.54 -14.13 7.58
CA CYS A 24 11.98 -14.04 7.32
C CYS A 24 12.48 -12.60 7.05
N LEU A 25 11.62 -11.69 6.60
CA LEU A 25 11.95 -10.28 6.36
C LEU A 25 12.15 -9.48 7.66
N LEU A 26 11.56 -9.95 8.75
CA LEU A 26 11.74 -9.39 10.10
C LEU A 26 13.00 -9.88 10.80
N GLY A 27 13.73 -10.84 10.20
CA GLY A 27 14.90 -11.44 10.80
C GLY A 27 14.63 -12.77 11.51
N GLU A 28 13.43 -13.34 11.36
CA GLU A 28 13.15 -14.68 11.90
C GLU A 28 13.87 -15.77 11.10
N ASN A 29 14.49 -16.71 11.79
CA ASN A 29 15.28 -17.80 11.22
C ASN A 29 14.41 -18.94 10.68
N VAL A 30 13.46 -18.61 9.79
CA VAL A 30 12.44 -19.50 9.25
C VAL A 30 12.67 -19.98 7.81
N ARG A 31 13.82 -19.61 7.22
CA ARG A 31 14.16 -20.05 5.85
C ARG A 31 14.62 -21.53 5.84
N TYR A 32 14.56 -22.13 4.65
CA TYR A 32 14.96 -23.53 4.42
C TYR A 32 16.36 -23.88 4.94
N ASN A 33 17.30 -22.92 4.94
CA ASN A 33 18.68 -23.08 5.42
C ASN A 33 18.86 -22.70 6.90
N GLY A 34 17.80 -22.44 7.65
CA GLY A 34 17.87 -21.98 9.04
C GLY A 34 18.27 -20.50 9.22
N GLY A 35 18.33 -19.73 8.13
CA GLY A 35 18.65 -18.31 8.19
C GLY A 35 17.41 -17.41 8.04
N HIS A 36 17.66 -16.12 7.86
CA HIS A 36 16.66 -15.07 7.63
C HIS A 36 17.00 -14.23 6.41
N GLN A 37 16.16 -13.24 6.10
CA GLN A 37 16.36 -12.24 5.04
C GLN A 37 15.91 -10.86 5.56
N ARG A 38 16.39 -10.49 6.77
CA ARG A 38 16.02 -9.23 7.41
C ARG A 38 16.20 -8.05 6.46
N ASP A 39 15.15 -7.27 6.27
CA ASP A 39 15.15 -6.06 5.46
C ASP A 39 15.32 -4.83 6.36
N ARG A 40 16.32 -3.98 6.06
CA ARG A 40 16.64 -2.82 6.88
C ARG A 40 15.55 -1.75 6.86
N TYR A 41 15.02 -1.43 5.67
CA TYR A 41 13.97 -0.41 5.57
C TYR A 41 12.70 -0.84 6.33
N ILE A 42 12.31 -2.09 6.19
CA ILE A 42 11.14 -2.65 6.89
C ILE A 42 11.35 -2.62 8.40
N CYS A 43 12.48 -3.15 8.89
CA CYS A 43 12.70 -3.33 10.32
C CYS A 43 13.14 -2.04 11.05
N ASP A 44 13.90 -1.16 10.38
CA ASP A 44 14.52 -0.01 11.07
C ASP A 44 13.72 1.29 10.84
N THR A 45 12.94 1.36 9.74
CA THR A 45 12.18 2.56 9.39
C THR A 45 10.67 2.32 9.49
N LEU A 46 10.13 1.37 8.71
CA LEU A 46 8.68 1.17 8.63
C LEU A 46 8.09 0.64 9.93
N ALA A 47 8.80 -0.23 10.67
CA ALA A 47 8.37 -0.79 11.96
C ALA A 47 8.04 0.27 13.04
N GLN A 48 8.55 1.49 12.89
CA GLN A 48 8.23 2.58 13.81
C GLN A 48 6.78 3.04 13.66
N PHE A 49 6.15 2.81 12.51
CA PHE A 49 4.84 3.35 12.11
C PHE A 49 3.77 2.30 11.88
N VAL A 50 4.10 1.01 11.92
CA VAL A 50 3.18 -0.10 11.69
C VAL A 50 3.39 -1.21 12.71
N GLU A 51 2.40 -2.08 12.85
CA GLU A 51 2.50 -3.35 13.58
C GLU A 51 2.58 -4.49 12.56
N PHE A 52 3.60 -5.33 12.68
CA PHE A 52 3.75 -6.45 11.76
C PHE A 52 3.07 -7.73 12.26
N VAL A 53 2.38 -8.40 11.36
CA VAL A 53 1.79 -9.74 11.54
C VAL A 53 2.61 -10.74 10.71
N PRO A 54 3.57 -11.46 11.35
CA PRO A 54 4.46 -12.35 10.63
C PRO A 54 3.74 -13.61 10.15
N VAL A 55 4.06 -14.04 8.92
CA VAL A 55 3.53 -15.25 8.29
C VAL A 55 4.68 -16.01 7.63
N CYS A 56 4.79 -17.31 7.94
CA CYS A 56 5.69 -18.22 7.21
C CYS A 56 4.91 -19.44 6.74
N PRO A 57 4.49 -19.52 5.47
CA PRO A 57 3.68 -20.63 4.97
C PRO A 57 4.39 -21.98 5.08
N GLU A 58 5.68 -22.02 4.89
CA GLU A 58 6.47 -23.25 4.92
C GLU A 58 6.55 -23.83 6.35
N VAL A 59 6.80 -22.98 7.35
CA VAL A 59 6.81 -23.41 8.76
C VAL A 59 5.39 -23.74 9.22
N GLY A 60 4.41 -22.94 8.87
CA GLY A 60 3.01 -23.16 9.23
C GLY A 60 2.43 -24.47 8.67
N THR A 61 2.90 -24.90 7.50
CA THR A 61 2.53 -26.21 6.90
C THR A 61 3.22 -27.40 7.58
N GLY A 62 4.12 -27.15 8.53
CA GLY A 62 4.85 -28.21 9.26
C GLY A 62 6.19 -28.61 8.64
N MET A 63 6.69 -27.84 7.68
CA MET A 63 8.05 -28.03 7.17
C MET A 63 9.04 -27.60 8.26
N GLY A 64 10.00 -28.46 8.59
CA GLY A 64 11.01 -28.19 9.62
C GLY A 64 11.98 -27.05 9.27
N ILE A 65 12.85 -26.73 10.24
CA ILE A 65 13.97 -25.82 10.07
C ILE A 65 15.22 -26.49 10.62
N PRO A 66 16.31 -26.69 9.85
CA PRO A 66 16.39 -26.50 8.40
C PRO A 66 15.57 -27.52 7.61
N ARG A 67 15.31 -27.28 6.33
CA ARG A 67 14.60 -28.17 5.41
C ARG A 67 15.17 -28.10 4.01
N GLU A 68 14.74 -28.99 3.14
CA GLU A 68 15.03 -28.83 1.72
C GLU A 68 14.27 -27.64 1.14
N ALA A 69 14.80 -27.06 0.07
CA ALA A 69 14.07 -26.03 -0.66
C ALA A 69 12.86 -26.63 -1.39
N VAL A 70 11.78 -25.89 -1.50
CA VAL A 70 10.62 -26.25 -2.31
C VAL A 70 10.62 -25.47 -3.64
N ARG A 71 9.91 -25.99 -4.64
CA ARG A 71 9.77 -25.35 -5.95
C ARG A 71 8.36 -25.56 -6.51
N LEU A 72 7.96 -24.68 -7.42
CA LEU A 72 6.72 -24.85 -8.17
C LEU A 72 6.98 -25.68 -9.42
N VAL A 73 6.10 -26.66 -9.67
CA VAL A 73 6.21 -27.62 -10.77
C VAL A 73 4.90 -27.73 -11.54
N GLY A 74 4.95 -27.91 -12.85
CA GLY A 74 3.81 -28.20 -13.70
C GLY A 74 3.22 -26.99 -14.41
N ASP A 75 1.90 -26.84 -14.38
CA ASP A 75 1.17 -25.77 -15.06
C ASP A 75 1.29 -24.43 -14.34
N VAL A 76 1.40 -23.32 -15.09
CA VAL A 76 1.55 -21.95 -14.55
C VAL A 76 0.31 -21.52 -13.75
N ASN A 77 -0.86 -22.00 -14.16
CA ASN A 77 -2.12 -21.59 -13.50
C ASN A 77 -2.46 -22.45 -12.29
N SER A 78 -1.96 -23.72 -12.26
CA SER A 78 -2.18 -24.64 -11.16
C SER A 78 -0.91 -25.44 -10.79
N PRO A 79 0.18 -24.76 -10.42
CA PRO A 79 1.43 -25.44 -10.10
C PRO A 79 1.32 -26.24 -8.81
N ARG A 80 2.07 -27.34 -8.72
CA ARG A 80 2.27 -28.09 -7.48
C ARG A 80 3.49 -27.57 -6.74
N LEU A 81 3.45 -27.58 -5.41
CA LEU A 81 4.58 -27.22 -4.55
C LEU A 81 5.29 -28.49 -4.09
N VAL A 82 6.50 -28.71 -4.58
CA VAL A 82 7.23 -29.95 -4.30
C VAL A 82 8.62 -29.71 -3.71
N GLY A 83 9.09 -30.64 -2.89
CA GLY A 83 10.46 -30.67 -2.40
C GLY A 83 11.46 -30.79 -3.56
N SER A 84 12.54 -29.99 -3.53
CA SER A 84 13.47 -29.89 -4.64
C SER A 84 14.36 -31.13 -4.80
N LYS A 85 14.54 -31.94 -3.74
CA LYS A 85 15.37 -33.15 -3.71
C LYS A 85 14.50 -34.40 -3.56
N SER A 86 13.60 -34.41 -2.59
CA SER A 86 12.72 -35.54 -2.32
C SER A 86 11.62 -35.73 -3.35
N GLY A 87 11.18 -34.64 -3.99
CA GLY A 87 9.98 -34.65 -4.83
C GLY A 87 8.68 -34.74 -4.02
N GLU A 88 8.73 -34.70 -2.69
CA GLU A 88 7.54 -34.71 -1.81
C GLU A 88 6.60 -33.56 -2.18
N ASP A 89 5.32 -33.90 -2.39
CA ASP A 89 4.30 -32.91 -2.73
C ASP A 89 3.66 -32.32 -1.49
N TRP A 90 3.87 -31.03 -1.31
CA TRP A 90 3.35 -30.24 -0.18
C TRP A 90 2.07 -29.48 -0.51
N SER A 91 1.55 -29.59 -1.71
CA SER A 91 0.47 -28.73 -2.19
C SER A 91 -0.79 -28.83 -1.36
N ASP A 92 -1.23 -30.04 -1.05
CA ASP A 92 -2.50 -30.26 -0.35
C ASP A 92 -2.41 -29.82 1.12
N ARG A 93 -1.26 -30.08 1.78
CA ARG A 93 -1.00 -29.58 3.15
C ARG A 93 -0.89 -28.07 3.19
N MET A 94 -0.22 -27.44 2.20
CA MET A 94 -0.12 -26.00 2.09
C MET A 94 -1.49 -25.37 1.82
N ASP A 95 -2.34 -26.03 1.04
CA ASP A 95 -3.70 -25.56 0.78
C ASP A 95 -4.57 -25.57 2.04
N GLU A 96 -4.54 -26.67 2.77
CA GLU A 96 -5.29 -26.81 4.04
C GLU A 96 -4.83 -25.75 5.07
N TRP A 97 -3.51 -25.61 5.24
CA TRP A 97 -2.95 -24.59 6.13
C TRP A 97 -3.31 -23.18 5.66
N SER A 98 -3.19 -22.89 4.36
CA SER A 98 -3.51 -21.58 3.81
C SER A 98 -4.96 -21.18 4.09
N ARG A 99 -5.92 -22.09 3.97
CA ARG A 99 -7.33 -21.80 4.28
C ARG A 99 -7.52 -21.37 5.74
N LYS A 100 -6.87 -22.05 6.67
CA LYS A 100 -6.94 -21.73 8.12
C LYS A 100 -6.27 -20.40 8.41
N GLU A 101 -5.09 -20.17 7.82
CA GLU A 101 -4.32 -18.95 8.02
C GLU A 101 -5.03 -17.73 7.41
N LEU A 102 -5.64 -17.85 6.23
CA LEU A 102 -6.39 -16.77 5.61
C LEU A 102 -7.60 -16.35 6.45
N ALA A 103 -8.32 -17.32 7.05
CA ALA A 103 -9.40 -17.03 7.99
C ALA A 103 -8.89 -16.28 9.23
N ARG A 104 -7.74 -16.67 9.81
CA ARG A 104 -7.10 -15.94 10.91
C ARG A 104 -6.72 -14.51 10.50
N LEU A 105 -6.17 -14.34 9.30
CA LEU A 105 -5.73 -13.04 8.79
C LEU A 105 -6.89 -12.08 8.47
N GLU A 106 -8.11 -12.58 8.25
CA GLU A 106 -9.31 -11.72 8.14
C GLU A 106 -9.58 -10.99 9.44
N ASP A 107 -9.46 -11.68 10.57
CA ASP A 107 -9.68 -11.09 11.90
C ASP A 107 -8.58 -10.08 12.28
N GLU A 108 -7.40 -10.17 11.64
CA GLU A 108 -6.28 -9.26 11.87
C GLU A 108 -6.48 -7.86 11.28
N ARG A 109 -7.47 -7.67 10.39
CA ARG A 109 -7.78 -6.36 9.78
C ARG A 109 -6.54 -5.72 9.14
N LEU A 110 -5.82 -6.48 8.34
CA LEU A 110 -4.59 -6.04 7.69
C LEU A 110 -4.83 -4.82 6.78
N CYS A 111 -3.96 -3.84 6.86
CA CYS A 111 -3.94 -2.67 5.98
C CYS A 111 -3.07 -2.89 4.73
N ALA A 112 -2.16 -3.87 4.75
CA ALA A 112 -1.29 -4.24 3.64
C ALA A 112 -0.62 -5.60 3.89
N PHE A 113 0.06 -6.15 2.86
CA PHE A 113 0.93 -7.31 3.01
C PHE A 113 2.24 -7.14 2.24
N ILE A 114 3.38 -7.54 2.87
CA ILE A 114 4.71 -7.53 2.26
C ILE A 114 5.20 -8.96 2.08
N PHE A 115 5.30 -9.38 0.82
CA PHE A 115 5.75 -10.71 0.44
C PHE A 115 7.26 -10.82 0.28
N LYS A 116 7.82 -12.03 0.53
CA LYS A 116 9.20 -12.34 0.14
C LYS A 116 9.27 -12.58 -1.37
N MET A 117 10.04 -11.74 -2.08
CA MET A 117 10.22 -11.86 -3.52
C MET A 117 10.69 -13.26 -3.94
N LYS A 118 10.15 -13.75 -5.08
CA LYS A 118 10.55 -15.01 -5.75
C LYS A 118 10.46 -16.28 -4.89
N SER A 119 9.83 -16.23 -3.70
CA SER A 119 9.58 -17.42 -2.90
C SER A 119 8.53 -18.32 -3.58
N PRO A 120 8.72 -19.64 -3.66
CA PRO A 120 7.72 -20.56 -4.23
C PRO A 120 6.43 -20.66 -3.40
N SER A 121 6.48 -20.28 -2.11
CA SER A 121 5.31 -20.18 -1.25
C SER A 121 4.73 -18.75 -1.22
N SER A 122 5.58 -17.73 -1.02
CA SER A 122 5.17 -16.36 -0.70
C SER A 122 5.46 -15.33 -1.81
N GLY A 123 6.06 -15.71 -2.95
CA GLY A 123 6.38 -14.74 -4.00
C GLY A 123 5.14 -14.28 -4.76
N MET A 124 4.79 -13.00 -4.69
CA MET A 124 3.61 -12.48 -5.39
C MET A 124 3.74 -12.47 -6.92
N ARG A 125 4.96 -12.61 -7.43
CA ARG A 125 5.29 -12.63 -8.87
C ARG A 125 6.70 -13.17 -9.13
N GLY A 126 7.00 -13.46 -10.39
CA GLY A 126 8.36 -13.79 -10.83
C GLY A 126 8.88 -15.11 -10.30
N VAL A 127 8.01 -15.98 -9.79
CA VAL A 127 8.37 -17.29 -9.26
C VAL A 127 8.66 -18.25 -10.40
N LYS A 128 9.76 -18.98 -10.30
CA LYS A 128 10.15 -19.99 -11.28
C LYS A 128 9.22 -21.21 -11.20
N ILE A 129 8.77 -21.69 -12.36
CA ILE A 129 7.99 -22.92 -12.49
C ILE A 129 8.81 -23.91 -13.31
N TYR A 130 9.00 -25.09 -12.77
CA TYR A 130 9.80 -26.15 -13.35
C TYR A 130 8.93 -27.22 -14.01
N PRO A 131 9.43 -27.91 -15.03
CA PRO A 131 8.77 -29.08 -15.58
C PRO A 131 8.80 -30.25 -14.57
N PRO A 132 7.82 -31.19 -14.62
CA PRO A 132 7.77 -32.34 -13.72
C PRO A 132 9.02 -33.22 -13.80
N GLU A 133 9.57 -33.37 -14.99
CA GLU A 133 10.80 -34.15 -15.27
C GLU A 133 12.09 -33.47 -14.76
N GLY A 134 11.99 -32.26 -14.21
CA GLY A 134 13.15 -31.48 -13.74
C GLY A 134 13.81 -30.67 -14.86
N GLY A 135 15.00 -30.13 -14.61
CA GLY A 135 15.74 -29.30 -15.57
C GLY A 135 15.57 -27.80 -15.35
N GLN A 136 15.65 -27.01 -16.43
CA GLN A 136 15.52 -25.55 -16.38
C GLN A 136 14.06 -25.12 -16.21
N PRO A 137 13.81 -23.97 -15.54
CA PRO A 137 12.44 -23.46 -15.39
C PRO A 137 11.82 -23.18 -16.76
N ARG A 138 10.59 -23.61 -16.96
CA ARG A 138 9.78 -23.32 -18.16
C ARG A 138 9.21 -21.91 -18.16
N SER A 139 9.00 -21.34 -16.98
CA SER A 139 8.39 -20.02 -16.80
C SER A 139 8.96 -19.32 -15.59
N THR A 140 8.98 -17.97 -15.64
CA THR A 140 9.22 -17.08 -14.50
C THR A 140 7.99 -16.24 -14.19
N ALA A 141 6.82 -16.59 -14.74
CA ALA A 141 5.56 -15.86 -14.52
C ALA A 141 4.74 -16.43 -13.35
N GLY A 142 5.31 -17.35 -12.57
CA GLY A 142 4.63 -17.99 -11.45
C GLY A 142 4.34 -17.02 -10.30
N VAL A 143 3.32 -17.41 -9.52
CA VAL A 143 2.93 -16.82 -8.24
C VAL A 143 3.09 -17.90 -7.18
N GLY A 144 3.65 -17.55 -6.01
CA GLY A 144 3.84 -18.44 -4.89
C GLY A 144 2.51 -19.03 -4.39
N PHE A 145 2.57 -20.24 -3.90
CA PHE A 145 1.39 -21.04 -3.61
C PHE A 145 0.43 -20.38 -2.61
N PHE A 146 0.94 -19.88 -1.48
CA PHE A 146 0.16 -19.10 -0.51
C PHE A 146 -0.17 -17.70 -1.04
N ALA A 147 0.80 -17.03 -1.67
CA ALA A 147 0.60 -15.66 -2.16
C ALA A 147 -0.57 -15.54 -3.14
N ARG A 148 -0.76 -16.53 -4.02
CA ARG A 148 -1.91 -16.59 -4.94
C ARG A 148 -3.22 -16.58 -4.17
N ARG A 149 -3.39 -17.52 -3.22
CA ARG A 149 -4.61 -17.64 -2.40
C ARG A 149 -4.87 -16.40 -1.57
N PHE A 150 -3.81 -15.80 -1.05
CA PHE A 150 -3.91 -14.55 -0.30
C PHE A 150 -4.45 -13.41 -1.19
N MET A 151 -3.89 -13.22 -2.37
CA MET A 151 -4.32 -12.16 -3.29
C MET A 151 -5.73 -12.41 -3.85
N ASP A 152 -6.11 -13.67 -4.05
CA ASP A 152 -7.47 -14.05 -4.47
C ASP A 152 -8.49 -13.76 -3.34
N ARG A 153 -8.11 -13.98 -2.08
CA ARG A 153 -8.97 -13.73 -0.91
C ARG A 153 -9.07 -12.24 -0.58
N PHE A 154 -7.98 -11.48 -0.75
CA PHE A 154 -7.89 -10.06 -0.43
C PHE A 154 -7.53 -9.22 -1.67
N PRO A 155 -8.37 -9.18 -2.72
CA PRO A 155 -8.01 -8.59 -4.02
C PRO A 155 -7.78 -7.07 -3.95
N MET A 156 -8.35 -6.41 -2.96
CA MET A 156 -8.25 -4.96 -2.80
C MET A 156 -7.16 -4.54 -1.81
N LEU A 157 -6.63 -5.48 -1.03
CA LEU A 157 -5.59 -5.18 -0.05
C LEU A 157 -4.29 -4.75 -0.75
N PRO A 158 -3.62 -3.67 -0.32
CA PRO A 158 -2.31 -3.31 -0.82
C PRO A 158 -1.28 -4.41 -0.58
N VAL A 159 -0.70 -4.94 -1.64
CA VAL A 159 0.38 -5.93 -1.56
C VAL A 159 1.61 -5.47 -2.34
N GLU A 160 2.81 -5.81 -1.85
CA GLU A 160 4.08 -5.60 -2.56
C GLU A 160 5.13 -6.61 -2.08
N ASP A 161 6.26 -6.73 -2.80
CA ASP A 161 7.38 -7.55 -2.38
C ASP A 161 8.60 -6.72 -1.94
N ASP A 162 9.43 -7.30 -1.07
CA ASP A 162 10.63 -6.67 -0.51
C ASP A 162 11.58 -6.13 -1.59
N GLY A 163 11.74 -6.82 -2.70
CA GLY A 163 12.62 -6.39 -3.78
C GLY A 163 12.10 -5.13 -4.47
N ARG A 164 10.79 -5.02 -4.70
CA ARG A 164 10.17 -3.87 -5.37
C ARG A 164 10.02 -2.66 -4.44
N LEU A 165 9.95 -2.88 -3.13
CA LEU A 165 9.99 -1.78 -2.17
C LEU A 165 11.32 -1.00 -2.16
N ASN A 166 12.36 -1.48 -2.87
CA ASN A 166 13.57 -0.70 -3.12
C ASN A 166 13.37 0.42 -4.16
N ASP A 167 12.37 0.30 -5.05
CA ASP A 167 11.96 1.38 -5.94
C ASP A 167 11.16 2.42 -5.15
N ALA A 168 11.63 3.67 -5.15
CA ALA A 168 11.05 4.73 -4.34
C ALA A 168 9.61 5.08 -4.74
N VAL A 169 9.29 5.04 -6.04
CA VAL A 169 7.93 5.35 -6.54
C VAL A 169 6.96 4.23 -6.16
N ILE A 170 7.39 2.97 -6.27
CA ILE A 170 6.58 1.82 -5.86
C ILE A 170 6.35 1.84 -4.37
N ARG A 171 7.40 2.11 -3.59
CA ARG A 171 7.36 2.21 -2.15
C ARG A 171 6.40 3.31 -1.68
N GLU A 172 6.49 4.52 -2.26
CA GLU A 172 5.57 5.62 -1.94
C GLU A 172 4.11 5.24 -2.23
N ASN A 173 3.84 4.66 -3.41
CA ASN A 173 2.49 4.21 -3.75
C ASN A 173 1.96 3.15 -2.78
N PHE A 174 2.78 2.16 -2.44
CA PHE A 174 2.42 1.10 -1.48
C PHE A 174 2.12 1.69 -0.09
N ILE A 175 3.00 2.53 0.44
CA ILE A 175 2.82 3.15 1.77
C ILE A 175 1.60 4.08 1.79
N THR A 176 1.38 4.85 0.73
CA THR A 176 0.17 5.69 0.62
C THR A 176 -1.11 4.86 0.67
N ARG A 177 -1.14 3.72 -0.02
CA ARG A 177 -2.27 2.79 -0.02
C ARG A 177 -2.46 2.15 1.36
N LEU A 178 -1.38 1.75 2.02
CA LEU A 178 -1.37 1.20 3.38
C LEU A 178 -2.04 2.17 4.37
N PHE A 179 -1.59 3.42 4.41
CA PHE A 179 -2.17 4.43 5.32
C PHE A 179 -3.59 4.83 4.92
N THR A 180 -3.95 4.77 3.64
CA THR A 180 -5.34 4.97 3.21
C THR A 180 -6.23 3.81 3.64
N SER A 181 -5.72 2.57 3.59
CA SER A 181 -6.42 1.39 4.11
C SER A 181 -6.70 1.51 5.62
N HIS A 182 -5.71 2.00 6.38
CA HIS A 182 -5.89 2.25 7.81
C HIS A 182 -7.00 3.28 8.07
N ARG A 183 -6.98 4.44 7.40
CA ARG A 183 -8.05 5.46 7.53
C ARG A 183 -9.42 4.94 7.08
N TRP A 184 -9.44 4.04 6.09
CA TRP A 184 -10.67 3.38 5.66
C TRP A 184 -11.22 2.46 6.75
N HIS A 185 -10.37 1.69 7.43
CA HIS A 185 -10.78 0.89 8.59
C HIS A 185 -11.28 1.77 9.74
N GLU A 186 -10.63 2.89 10.03
CA GLU A 186 -11.11 3.86 11.03
C GLU A 186 -12.52 4.39 10.69
N LEU A 187 -12.80 4.66 9.40
CA LEU A 187 -14.15 5.04 8.96
C LEU A 187 -15.17 3.91 9.22
N LEU A 188 -14.80 2.66 8.91
CA LEU A 188 -15.69 1.50 9.07
C LEU A 188 -15.96 1.17 10.55
N ASP A 189 -15.02 1.50 11.44
CA ASP A 189 -15.16 1.31 12.90
C ASP A 189 -15.92 2.44 13.58
N GLY A 190 -15.93 3.60 12.95
CA GLY A 190 -16.62 4.78 13.43
C GLY A 190 -18.12 4.77 13.11
N PRO A 191 -18.81 5.89 13.38
CA PRO A 191 -20.21 6.04 13.00
C PRO A 191 -20.37 5.94 11.46
N GLN A 192 -20.99 4.87 11.00
CA GLN A 192 -21.22 4.63 9.56
C GLN A 192 -22.39 5.50 9.07
N THR A 193 -22.09 6.76 8.78
CA THR A 193 -23.04 7.75 8.29
C THR A 193 -22.63 8.32 6.95
N VAL A 194 -23.59 8.81 6.17
CA VAL A 194 -23.31 9.55 4.92
C VAL A 194 -22.38 10.73 5.17
N GLY A 195 -22.54 11.42 6.33
CA GLY A 195 -21.69 12.54 6.72
C GLY A 195 -20.22 12.13 6.89
N ALA A 196 -19.95 11.00 7.57
CA ALA A 196 -18.60 10.46 7.74
C ALA A 196 -17.96 10.08 6.40
N LEU A 197 -18.73 9.48 5.48
CA LEU A 197 -18.25 9.16 4.13
C LEU A 197 -17.95 10.42 3.31
N VAL A 198 -18.80 11.47 3.42
CA VAL A 198 -18.56 12.77 2.76
C VAL A 198 -17.27 13.40 3.27
N ASP A 199 -17.04 13.38 4.59
CA ASP A 199 -15.81 13.90 5.21
C ASP A 199 -14.58 13.12 4.73
N PHE A 200 -14.61 11.80 4.81
CA PHE A 200 -13.55 10.93 4.30
C PHE A 200 -13.23 11.22 2.84
N HIS A 201 -14.26 11.25 1.98
CA HIS A 201 -14.08 11.56 0.56
C HIS A 201 -13.46 12.95 0.36
N THR A 202 -13.96 13.95 1.09
CA THR A 202 -13.49 15.34 1.00
C THR A 202 -12.01 15.44 1.33
N ARG A 203 -11.54 14.77 2.37
CA ARG A 203 -10.13 14.72 2.78
C ARG A 203 -9.24 13.97 1.79
N HIS A 204 -9.78 13.01 1.02
CA HIS A 204 -9.05 12.20 0.04
C HIS A 204 -9.14 12.71 -1.41
N LYS A 205 -9.89 13.78 -1.69
CA LYS A 205 -10.11 14.29 -3.06
C LYS A 205 -8.84 14.51 -3.86
N LEU A 206 -7.87 15.21 -3.30
CA LEU A 206 -6.61 15.51 -3.97
C LEU A 206 -5.75 14.26 -4.18
N GLN A 207 -5.78 13.32 -3.24
CA GLN A 207 -5.12 12.02 -3.36
C GLN A 207 -5.71 11.21 -4.52
N LEU A 208 -7.04 11.08 -4.58
CA LEU A 208 -7.73 10.40 -5.66
C LEU A 208 -7.43 11.05 -7.02
N MET A 209 -7.44 12.39 -7.10
CA MET A 209 -7.13 13.12 -8.33
C MET A 209 -5.70 12.87 -8.81
N SER A 210 -4.72 12.69 -7.90
CA SER A 210 -3.35 12.35 -8.26
C SER A 210 -3.21 10.93 -8.83
N ASN A 211 -4.10 10.01 -8.51
CA ASN A 211 -4.12 8.65 -9.04
C ASN A 211 -4.99 8.55 -10.30
N SER A 212 -6.25 9.04 -10.24
CA SER A 212 -7.18 9.02 -11.37
C SER A 212 -8.24 10.11 -11.26
N VAL A 213 -8.26 11.03 -12.21
CA VAL A 213 -9.30 12.06 -12.31
C VAL A 213 -10.67 11.43 -12.64
N GLU A 214 -10.68 10.34 -13.39
CA GLU A 214 -11.92 9.62 -13.73
C GLU A 214 -12.55 9.00 -12.48
N GLU A 215 -11.78 8.22 -11.71
CA GLU A 215 -12.26 7.59 -10.48
C GLU A 215 -12.62 8.64 -9.41
N TYR A 216 -11.86 9.72 -9.31
CA TYR A 216 -12.21 10.86 -8.46
C TYR A 216 -13.62 11.39 -8.77
N ARG A 217 -13.97 11.54 -10.07
CA ARG A 217 -15.30 12.02 -10.49
C ARG A 217 -16.40 11.00 -10.22
N LYS A 218 -16.13 9.71 -10.45
CA LYS A 218 -17.08 8.62 -10.17
C LYS A 218 -17.40 8.55 -8.68
N LEU A 219 -16.37 8.53 -7.83
CA LEU A 219 -16.52 8.52 -6.38
C LEU A 219 -17.25 9.77 -5.86
N GLY A 220 -16.98 10.94 -6.44
CA GLY A 220 -17.69 12.17 -6.10
C GLY A 220 -19.19 12.08 -6.40
N LYS A 221 -19.59 11.47 -7.54
CA LYS A 221 -21.00 11.24 -7.87
C LYS A 221 -21.64 10.21 -6.94
N LEU A 222 -20.94 9.13 -6.62
CA LEU A 222 -21.41 8.11 -5.69
C LEU A 222 -21.73 8.72 -4.31
N VAL A 223 -20.80 9.52 -3.78
CA VAL A 223 -20.98 10.19 -2.48
C VAL A 223 -22.11 11.23 -2.52
N ALA A 224 -22.25 11.99 -3.62
CA ALA A 224 -23.34 12.98 -3.77
C ALA A 224 -24.73 12.32 -3.71
N ASN A 225 -24.85 11.10 -4.24
CA ASN A 225 -26.11 10.35 -4.31
C ASN A 225 -26.24 9.28 -3.20
N ALA A 226 -25.37 9.32 -2.18
CA ALA A 226 -25.29 8.28 -1.16
C ALA A 226 -26.59 8.10 -0.33
N LYS A 227 -27.48 9.10 -0.31
CA LYS A 227 -28.78 9.01 0.38
C LYS A 227 -29.86 8.29 -0.44
N GLU A 228 -29.63 8.05 -1.71
CA GLU A 228 -30.62 7.47 -2.65
C GLU A 228 -30.57 5.93 -2.67
N ARG A 229 -29.58 5.33 -1.98
CA ARG A 229 -29.31 3.88 -1.96
C ARG A 229 -29.08 3.38 -0.54
N PRO A 230 -29.21 2.06 -0.29
CA PRO A 230 -28.77 1.46 0.97
C PRO A 230 -27.30 1.82 1.26
N PHE A 231 -27.04 2.40 2.44
CA PHE A 231 -25.72 2.98 2.74
C PHE A 231 -24.60 1.94 2.74
N GLU A 232 -24.88 0.71 3.16
CA GLU A 232 -23.95 -0.42 3.15
C GLU A 232 -23.46 -0.78 1.73
N GLU A 233 -24.36 -0.73 0.73
CA GLU A 233 -24.00 -0.91 -0.68
C GLU A 233 -23.09 0.24 -1.17
N VAL A 234 -23.40 1.47 -0.77
CA VAL A 234 -22.58 2.65 -1.11
C VAL A 234 -21.19 2.53 -0.52
N LEU A 235 -21.04 2.09 0.75
CA LEU A 235 -19.75 1.86 1.40
C LEU A 235 -18.93 0.80 0.67
N THR A 236 -19.56 -0.32 0.32
CA THR A 236 -18.89 -1.41 -0.41
C THR A 236 -18.38 -0.93 -1.77
N GLU A 237 -19.25 -0.29 -2.58
CA GLU A 237 -18.88 0.24 -3.89
C GLU A 237 -17.80 1.34 -3.80
N TYR A 238 -17.90 2.19 -2.76
CA TYR A 238 -16.91 3.23 -2.53
C TYR A 238 -15.54 2.65 -2.21
N GLY A 239 -15.47 1.69 -1.28
CA GLY A 239 -14.24 1.01 -0.90
C GLY A 239 -13.55 0.35 -2.08
N ASP A 240 -14.29 -0.44 -2.86
CA ASP A 240 -13.79 -1.10 -4.07
C ASP A 240 -13.22 -0.09 -5.09
N SER A 241 -13.96 0.98 -5.34
CA SER A 241 -13.55 2.02 -6.30
C SER A 241 -12.37 2.84 -5.79
N LEU A 242 -12.31 3.13 -4.49
CA LEU A 242 -11.18 3.80 -3.83
C LEU A 242 -9.89 3.01 -4.05
N PHE A 243 -9.88 1.72 -3.68
CA PHE A 243 -8.66 0.92 -3.77
C PHE A 243 -8.26 0.62 -5.22
N ARG A 244 -9.21 0.45 -6.14
CA ARG A 244 -8.91 0.39 -7.59
C ARG A 244 -8.24 1.68 -8.08
N ALA A 245 -8.77 2.84 -7.70
CA ALA A 245 -8.19 4.13 -8.07
C ALA A 245 -6.74 4.25 -7.57
N LEU A 246 -6.48 3.86 -6.32
CA LEU A 246 -5.17 3.95 -5.69
C LEU A 246 -4.14 2.93 -6.24
N GLN A 247 -4.56 1.87 -6.95
CA GLN A 247 -3.66 0.99 -7.69
C GLN A 247 -3.01 1.70 -8.89
N LEU A 248 -3.67 2.73 -9.43
CA LEU A 248 -3.15 3.52 -10.54
C LEU A 248 -2.06 4.46 -10.03
N LYS A 249 -0.85 4.34 -10.58
CA LYS A 249 0.28 5.18 -10.16
C LYS A 249 0.03 6.64 -10.47
N ALA A 250 0.32 7.50 -9.50
CA ALA A 250 0.47 8.92 -9.72
C ALA A 250 1.75 9.18 -10.51
N THR A 251 1.66 10.00 -11.56
CA THR A 251 2.80 10.39 -12.38
C THR A 251 3.17 11.85 -12.10
N PRO A 252 4.39 12.33 -12.44
CA PRO A 252 4.74 13.75 -12.28
C PRO A 252 3.71 14.69 -12.90
N LYS A 253 3.17 14.35 -14.08
CA LYS A 253 2.10 15.12 -14.73
C LYS A 253 0.82 15.20 -13.90
N LYS A 254 0.41 14.08 -13.29
CA LYS A 254 -0.79 14.03 -12.43
C LYS A 254 -0.58 14.80 -11.14
N HIS A 255 0.60 14.66 -10.50
CA HIS A 255 0.97 15.46 -9.33
C HIS A 255 1.00 16.97 -9.65
N SER A 256 1.61 17.37 -10.78
CA SER A 256 1.62 18.77 -11.20
C SER A 256 0.21 19.33 -11.38
N ASN A 257 -0.72 18.53 -11.93
CA ASN A 257 -2.13 18.93 -12.02
C ASN A 257 -2.76 19.17 -10.64
N VAL A 258 -2.49 18.30 -9.67
CA VAL A 258 -2.97 18.49 -8.28
C VAL A 258 -2.35 19.73 -7.64
N LEU A 259 -1.03 19.93 -7.77
CA LEU A 259 -0.34 21.09 -7.23
C LEU A 259 -0.87 22.40 -7.82
N MET A 260 -1.14 22.45 -9.14
CA MET A 260 -1.80 23.58 -9.79
C MET A 260 -3.21 23.84 -9.25
N HIS A 261 -3.95 22.76 -8.97
CA HIS A 261 -5.27 22.86 -8.36
C HIS A 261 -5.18 23.44 -6.94
N VAL A 262 -4.24 22.96 -6.11
CA VAL A 262 -3.96 23.51 -4.78
C VAL A 262 -3.58 24.99 -4.86
N MET A 263 -2.68 25.37 -5.77
CA MET A 263 -2.30 26.76 -5.99
C MET A 263 -3.52 27.64 -6.33
N GLY A 264 -4.51 27.10 -7.02
CA GLY A 264 -5.75 27.80 -7.37
C GLY A 264 -6.53 28.34 -6.18
N TYR A 265 -6.41 27.76 -4.99
CA TYR A 265 -7.04 28.26 -3.76
C TYR A 265 -6.42 29.57 -3.24
N PHE A 266 -5.23 29.91 -3.72
CA PHE A 266 -4.50 31.10 -3.31
C PHE A 266 -4.56 32.25 -4.32
N LYS A 267 -5.46 32.19 -5.31
CA LYS A 267 -5.54 33.21 -6.39
C LYS A 267 -5.60 34.64 -5.88
N LYS A 268 -6.24 34.87 -4.72
CA LYS A 268 -6.45 36.20 -4.13
C LYS A 268 -5.43 36.53 -3.03
N ASP A 269 -4.66 35.53 -2.56
CA ASP A 269 -3.80 35.69 -1.39
C ASP A 269 -2.32 35.89 -1.79
N LEU A 270 -1.84 35.19 -2.83
CA LEU A 270 -0.45 35.23 -3.27
C LEU A 270 -0.18 36.48 -4.11
N THR A 271 0.98 37.08 -3.87
CA THR A 271 1.57 38.13 -4.75
C THR A 271 1.94 37.51 -6.11
N SER A 272 2.27 38.40 -7.08
CA SER A 272 2.72 37.93 -8.40
C SER A 272 4.01 37.13 -8.33
N ASP A 273 4.95 37.54 -7.46
CA ASP A 273 6.25 36.88 -7.30
C ASP A 273 6.08 35.51 -6.60
N GLU A 274 5.25 35.40 -5.53
CA GLU A 274 4.95 34.14 -4.88
C GLU A 274 4.27 33.15 -5.85
N LYS A 275 3.35 33.63 -6.70
CA LYS A 275 2.73 32.77 -7.75
C LYS A 275 3.75 32.26 -8.74
N LYS A 276 4.66 33.12 -9.18
CA LYS A 276 5.74 32.77 -10.10
C LYS A 276 6.64 31.71 -9.51
N GLU A 277 7.07 31.90 -8.26
CA GLU A 277 7.91 30.92 -7.53
C GLU A 277 7.22 29.53 -7.42
N VAL A 278 5.94 29.47 -7.05
CA VAL A 278 5.19 28.22 -7.00
C VAL A 278 5.15 27.54 -8.38
N LEU A 279 4.88 28.30 -9.46
CA LEU A 279 4.81 27.78 -10.82
C LEU A 279 6.16 27.23 -11.28
N GLU A 280 7.25 27.95 -11.01
CA GLU A 280 8.61 27.53 -11.35
C GLU A 280 8.97 26.21 -10.64
N LEU A 281 8.61 26.05 -9.35
CA LEU A 281 8.85 24.80 -8.61
C LEU A 281 7.98 23.65 -9.10
N ILE A 282 6.71 23.90 -9.47
CA ILE A 282 5.84 22.87 -10.07
C ILE A 282 6.40 22.41 -11.41
N ASP A 283 6.91 23.33 -12.23
CA ASP A 283 7.51 23.02 -13.52
C ASP A 283 8.85 22.27 -13.35
N ALA A 284 9.70 22.74 -12.43
CA ALA A 284 10.93 22.04 -12.07
C ALA A 284 10.68 20.59 -11.61
N TYR A 285 9.65 20.37 -10.77
CA TYR A 285 9.24 19.03 -10.37
C TYR A 285 8.76 18.20 -11.58
N ARG A 286 7.91 18.78 -12.43
CA ARG A 286 7.39 18.10 -13.63
C ARG A 286 8.48 17.63 -14.57
N ASN A 287 9.57 18.39 -14.65
CA ASN A 287 10.73 18.11 -15.50
C ASN A 287 11.80 17.26 -14.79
N GLY A 288 11.55 16.77 -13.57
CA GLY A 288 12.47 15.92 -12.83
C GLY A 288 13.71 16.64 -12.28
N LEU A 289 13.65 17.97 -12.09
CA LEU A 289 14.76 18.77 -11.55
C LEU A 289 14.74 18.86 -10.02
N VAL A 290 13.57 18.71 -9.42
CA VAL A 290 13.39 18.69 -7.97
C VAL A 290 12.39 17.60 -7.57
N PRO A 291 12.50 17.03 -6.35
CA PRO A 291 11.53 16.05 -5.86
C PRO A 291 10.19 16.67 -5.47
N LEU A 292 9.13 15.85 -5.40
CA LEU A 292 7.76 16.27 -5.09
C LEU A 292 7.65 17.07 -3.76
N ILE A 293 8.49 16.70 -2.78
CA ILE A 293 8.44 17.37 -1.48
C ILE A 293 8.72 18.88 -1.57
N VAL A 294 9.46 19.34 -2.56
CA VAL A 294 9.84 20.77 -2.71
C VAL A 294 8.61 21.65 -2.95
N PRO A 295 7.84 21.48 -4.03
CA PRO A 295 6.62 22.27 -4.23
C PRO A 295 5.55 22.01 -3.16
N VAL A 296 5.46 20.78 -2.61
CA VAL A 296 4.54 20.47 -1.51
C VAL A 296 4.90 21.26 -0.25
N THR A 297 6.19 21.41 0.08
CA THR A 297 6.64 22.18 1.25
C THR A 297 6.30 23.66 1.13
N LEU A 298 6.52 24.26 -0.05
CA LEU A 298 6.15 25.65 -0.28
C LEU A 298 4.63 25.86 -0.19
N LEU A 299 3.84 24.97 -0.81
CA LEU A 299 2.38 25.04 -0.71
C LEU A 299 1.89 24.87 0.74
N ASN A 300 2.49 23.98 1.51
CA ASN A 300 2.19 23.82 2.94
C ASN A 300 2.54 25.07 3.76
N HIS A 301 3.59 25.81 3.37
CA HIS A 301 3.87 27.11 3.97
C HIS A 301 2.71 28.10 3.72
N PHE A 302 2.23 28.21 2.50
CA PHE A 302 1.11 29.08 2.16
C PHE A 302 -0.23 28.61 2.77
N ILE A 303 -0.49 27.31 2.85
CA ILE A 303 -1.67 26.75 3.53
C ILE A 303 -1.73 27.28 4.98
N ARG A 304 -0.60 27.25 5.70
CA ARG A 304 -0.51 27.75 7.07
C ARG A 304 -0.57 29.28 7.15
N LYS A 305 0.18 29.97 6.26
CA LYS A 305 0.25 31.44 6.23
C LYS A 305 -1.13 32.09 6.02
N TYR A 306 -1.95 31.48 5.16
CA TYR A 306 -3.27 32.02 4.77
C TYR A 306 -4.44 31.25 5.37
N ASP A 307 -4.19 30.36 6.35
CA ASP A 307 -5.16 29.57 7.10
C ASP A 307 -6.22 28.90 6.22
N LYS A 308 -5.78 28.10 5.25
CA LYS A 308 -6.68 27.38 4.33
C LYS A 308 -7.12 26.06 4.94
N GLU A 309 -8.10 26.09 5.83
CA GLU A 309 -8.63 24.91 6.58
C GLU A 309 -8.88 23.69 5.67
N TYR A 310 -9.59 23.89 4.55
CA TYR A 310 -9.87 22.81 3.61
C TYR A 310 -8.60 22.10 3.11
N LEU A 311 -7.51 22.84 2.85
CA LEU A 311 -6.25 22.25 2.37
C LEU A 311 -5.41 21.64 3.50
N GLN A 312 -5.57 22.11 4.74
CA GLN A 312 -4.91 21.55 5.90
C GLN A 312 -5.34 20.09 6.12
N ASP A 313 -6.61 19.79 5.87
CA ASP A 313 -7.21 18.45 6.05
C ASP A 313 -6.98 17.50 4.86
N GLN A 314 -6.37 17.98 3.77
CA GLN A 314 -6.15 17.13 2.60
C GLN A 314 -5.06 16.09 2.84
N VAL A 315 -5.43 14.81 2.77
CA VAL A 315 -4.51 13.68 2.90
C VAL A 315 -3.35 13.75 1.90
N TYR A 316 -3.58 14.29 0.70
CA TYR A 316 -2.53 14.48 -0.30
C TYR A 316 -1.35 15.29 0.21
N MET A 317 -1.58 16.28 1.07
CA MET A 317 -0.51 17.12 1.62
C MET A 317 0.33 16.37 2.66
N HIS A 318 -0.29 15.42 3.39
CA HIS A 318 0.32 14.61 4.44
C HIS A 318 -0.18 13.16 4.41
N PRO A 319 0.13 12.36 3.35
CA PRO A 319 -0.46 11.03 3.16
C PRO A 319 0.07 9.97 4.15
N HIS A 320 1.25 10.18 4.68
CA HIS A 320 1.99 9.31 5.58
C HIS A 320 2.97 10.12 6.44
N PRO A 321 3.56 9.55 7.50
CA PRO A 321 4.60 10.21 8.31
C PRO A 321 5.78 10.72 7.46
N LEU A 322 6.23 11.95 7.71
CA LEU A 322 7.32 12.60 6.96
C LEU A 322 8.66 11.86 7.15
N GLU A 323 8.84 11.23 8.29
CA GLU A 323 10.03 10.46 8.69
C GLU A 323 10.29 9.27 7.75
N LEU A 324 9.26 8.79 7.03
CA LEU A 324 9.42 7.77 5.98
C LEU A 324 10.16 8.28 4.74
N LYS A 325 10.34 9.60 4.58
CA LYS A 325 11.13 10.27 3.52
C LYS A 325 10.80 9.84 2.09
N LEU A 326 9.53 9.55 1.80
CA LEU A 326 9.10 8.92 0.55
C LEU A 326 9.05 9.88 -0.65
N ARG A 327 8.79 11.17 -0.44
CA ARG A 327 8.65 12.18 -1.49
C ARG A 327 9.95 12.91 -1.83
N ASN A 328 11.08 12.37 -1.42
CA ASN A 328 12.41 12.98 -1.55
C ASN A 328 13.18 12.50 -2.80
N GLN A 329 12.54 11.73 -3.68
CA GLN A 329 13.17 11.20 -4.89
C GLN A 329 12.80 12.05 -6.11
N VAL A 330 13.78 12.23 -7.02
CA VAL A 330 13.63 12.89 -8.32
C VAL A 330 13.31 11.84 -9.39
#